data_8f3433a6b48aff390fd6657a2ea7653e
#
_entry.id   8f3433a6b48aff390fd6657a2ea7653e
#
_cell.length_a   1.000
_cell.length_b   1.000
_cell.length_c   1.000
_cell.angle_alpha   90.00
_cell.angle_beta   90.00
_cell.angle_gamma   90.00
#
_symmetry.space_group_name_H-M   'P 1'
#
loop_
_entity.id
_entity.type
_entity.pdbx_description
1 polymer ?
#
loop_
_entity_poly.entity_id
_entity_poly.type
_entity_poly.pdbx_seq_one_letter_code
_entity_poly.pdbx_strand_id
1 'polypeptide(L)'
;MRNILLSLVALIAFSCSSPTNGVVTTFDDEKSNAIREHYQNYLKNDVPALQSLWSPDLKIYMNSVDASTVSEISDLITVQHQVFDNISMSWTYDENGGEDLGVWVQTTKYPASDNNPETAVSHSWFIWSATGKSSGNTITLPVHISFEWADGKIVREWHNYDPSDMMAEVEMATQG
;
A
#
# COMPACT_ATOMS: atom_id res chain seq x y z
N MET A 1 -72.61 13.61 -8.23
CA MET A 1 -71.44 12.90 -8.70
C MET A 1 -70.21 13.78 -8.42
N ARG A 2 -69.48 13.43 -7.42
CA ARG A 2 -68.44 14.29 -6.82
C ARG A 2 -67.09 13.79 -7.23
N ASN A 3 -66.33 14.54 -8.07
CA ASN A 3 -64.98 14.20 -8.54
C ASN A 3 -63.99 14.41 -7.40
N ILE A 4 -63.41 13.33 -6.95
CA ILE A 4 -62.27 13.36 -6.01
C ILE A 4 -61.02 13.46 -6.84
N LEU A 5 -60.37 14.63 -6.80
CA LEU A 5 -59.05 14.88 -7.39
C LEU A 5 -57.98 14.36 -6.39
N LEU A 6 -57.37 13.25 -6.70
CA LEU A 6 -56.22 12.75 -5.95
C LEU A 6 -54.97 13.52 -6.39
N SER A 7 -54.50 14.45 -5.56
CA SER A 7 -53.23 15.11 -5.74
C SER A 7 -52.11 14.18 -5.21
N LEU A 8 -51.37 13.56 -6.12
CA LEU A 8 -50.17 12.80 -5.80
C LEU A 8 -49.04 13.78 -5.52
N VAL A 9 -48.75 14.02 -4.26
CA VAL A 9 -47.55 14.78 -3.85
C VAL A 9 -46.35 13.85 -3.95
N ALA A 10 -45.54 13.99 -5.01
CA ALA A 10 -44.27 13.34 -5.12
C ALA A 10 -43.29 14.04 -4.17
N LEU A 11 -43.01 13.42 -3.03
CA LEU A 11 -41.90 13.78 -2.15
C LEU A 11 -40.57 13.36 -2.86
N ILE A 12 -39.98 14.31 -3.57
CA ILE A 12 -38.62 14.18 -4.03
C ILE A 12 -37.73 14.37 -2.79
N ALA A 13 -37.32 13.26 -2.18
CA ALA A 13 -36.29 13.27 -1.17
C ALA A 13 -34.96 13.64 -1.87
N PHE A 14 -34.64 14.93 -1.91
CA PHE A 14 -33.26 15.36 -2.16
C PHE A 14 -32.41 14.87 -0.99
N SER A 15 -31.78 13.72 -1.15
CA SER A 15 -30.66 13.33 -0.31
C SER A 15 -29.53 14.32 -0.62
N CYS A 16 -29.51 15.44 0.10
CA CYS A 16 -28.32 16.27 0.19
C CYS A 16 -27.28 15.44 0.93
N SER A 17 -26.45 14.70 0.20
CA SER A 17 -25.15 14.31 0.71
C SER A 17 -24.36 15.62 0.87
N SER A 18 -24.34 16.18 2.08
CA SER A 18 -23.39 17.24 2.42
C SER A 18 -22.02 16.75 2.01
N PRO A 19 -21.19 17.56 1.31
CA PRO A 19 -19.80 17.18 1.08
C PRO A 19 -19.21 16.90 2.47
N THR A 20 -18.76 15.69 2.68
CA THR A 20 -18.11 15.30 3.93
C THR A 20 -16.77 16.05 3.97
N ASN A 21 -16.73 17.21 4.64
CA ASN A 21 -15.48 17.91 4.97
C ASN A 21 -14.69 17.12 6.04
N GLY A 22 -14.86 15.80 6.10
CA GLY A 22 -14.25 14.91 7.06
C GLY A 22 -13.17 14.04 6.45
N VAL A 23 -12.38 13.43 7.31
CA VAL A 23 -11.43 12.37 6.94
C VAL A 23 -12.23 11.18 6.40
N VAL A 24 -11.84 10.67 5.22
CA VAL A 24 -12.53 9.56 4.55
C VAL A 24 -11.52 8.46 4.28
N THR A 25 -11.83 7.24 4.73
CA THR A 25 -11.04 6.04 4.42
C THR A 25 -11.80 5.16 3.44
N THR A 26 -11.11 4.72 2.40
CA THR A 26 -11.64 3.84 1.35
C THR A 26 -10.70 2.67 1.09
N PHE A 27 -11.25 1.56 0.55
CA PHE A 27 -10.52 0.32 0.28
C PHE A 27 -10.45 -0.03 -1.20
N ASP A 28 -11.35 0.52 -1.99
CA ASP A 28 -11.48 0.25 -3.43
C ASP A 28 -11.54 1.58 -4.19
N ASP A 29 -10.49 2.35 -4.05
CA ASP A 29 -10.27 3.61 -4.74
C ASP A 29 -9.03 3.51 -5.65
N GLU A 30 -8.84 4.50 -6.51
CA GLU A 30 -7.74 4.56 -7.48
C GLU A 30 -6.36 4.37 -6.80
N LYS A 31 -6.13 5.02 -5.65
CA LYS A 31 -4.83 4.95 -4.95
C LYS A 31 -4.63 3.60 -4.29
N SER A 32 -5.66 3.06 -3.63
CA SER A 32 -5.59 1.71 -3.04
C SER A 32 -5.33 0.65 -4.10
N ASN A 33 -5.97 0.77 -5.27
CA ASN A 33 -5.77 -0.16 -6.38
C ASN A 33 -4.38 0.02 -7.02
N ALA A 34 -3.87 1.25 -7.13
CA ALA A 34 -2.51 1.51 -7.61
C ALA A 34 -1.45 0.89 -6.67
N ILE A 35 -1.64 0.91 -5.35
CA ILE A 35 -0.73 0.24 -4.42
C ILE A 35 -0.80 -1.29 -4.57
N ARG A 36 -1.99 -1.87 -4.76
CA ARG A 36 -2.09 -3.33 -5.03
C ARG A 36 -1.34 -3.72 -6.30
N GLU A 37 -1.48 -2.94 -7.37
CA GLU A 37 -0.74 -3.15 -8.62
C GLU A 37 0.77 -2.96 -8.42
N HIS A 38 1.18 -1.96 -7.64
CA HIS A 38 2.57 -1.73 -7.27
C HIS A 38 3.20 -2.98 -6.64
N TYR A 39 2.52 -3.65 -5.71
CA TYR A 39 2.98 -4.91 -5.13
C TYR A 39 3.03 -6.06 -6.14
N GLN A 40 2.10 -6.11 -7.10
CA GLN A 40 2.18 -7.09 -8.19
C GLN A 40 3.42 -6.85 -9.08
N ASN A 41 3.81 -5.60 -9.29
CA ASN A 41 5.02 -5.25 -10.02
C ASN A 41 6.28 -5.61 -9.23
N TYR A 42 6.26 -5.43 -7.89
CA TYR A 42 7.34 -5.91 -7.03
C TYR A 42 7.49 -7.44 -7.14
N LEU A 43 6.42 -8.21 -7.05
CA LEU A 43 6.48 -9.68 -7.17
C LEU A 43 7.01 -10.15 -8.53
N LYS A 44 6.84 -9.35 -9.57
CA LYS A 44 7.39 -9.61 -10.93
C LYS A 44 8.81 -9.10 -11.11
N ASN A 45 9.40 -8.42 -10.13
CA ASN A 45 10.67 -7.69 -10.24
C ASN A 45 10.67 -6.65 -11.36
N ASP A 46 9.51 -6.03 -11.62
CA ASP A 46 9.37 -4.96 -12.62
C ASP A 46 9.70 -3.59 -12.01
N VAL A 47 10.98 -3.34 -11.80
CA VAL A 47 11.48 -2.09 -11.21
C VAL A 47 11.05 -0.83 -12.00
N PRO A 48 11.07 -0.81 -13.35
CA PRO A 48 10.53 0.33 -14.10
C PRO A 48 9.05 0.62 -13.81
N ALA A 49 8.21 -0.41 -13.68
CA ALA A 49 6.81 -0.23 -13.34
C ALA A 49 6.64 0.29 -11.90
N LEU A 50 7.46 -0.15 -10.94
CA LEU A 50 7.49 0.40 -9.59
C LEU A 50 7.83 1.89 -9.60
N GLN A 51 8.89 2.28 -10.31
CA GLN A 51 9.33 3.67 -10.43
C GLN A 51 8.29 4.57 -11.09
N SER A 52 7.40 4.01 -11.93
CA SER A 52 6.35 4.80 -12.58
C SER A 52 5.37 5.46 -11.60
N LEU A 53 5.19 4.89 -10.41
CA LEU A 53 4.31 5.43 -9.38
C LEU A 53 5.04 6.40 -8.43
N TRP A 54 6.35 6.33 -8.36
CA TRP A 54 7.17 7.16 -7.49
C TRP A 54 7.41 8.56 -8.04
N SER A 55 7.47 9.54 -7.14
CA SER A 55 8.05 10.85 -7.43
C SER A 55 9.56 10.70 -7.63
N PRO A 56 10.19 11.49 -8.51
CA PRO A 56 11.65 11.54 -8.62
C PRO A 56 12.36 11.90 -7.30
N ASP A 57 11.69 12.67 -6.44
CA ASP A 57 12.19 13.12 -5.13
C ASP A 57 11.63 12.28 -3.96
N LEU A 58 11.13 11.08 -4.24
CA LEU A 58 10.58 10.16 -3.22
C LEU A 58 11.58 9.95 -2.09
N LYS A 59 11.09 10.00 -0.86
CA LYS A 59 11.83 9.68 0.37
C LYS A 59 11.25 8.43 1.01
N ILE A 60 12.09 7.45 1.26
CA ILE A 60 11.69 6.15 1.83
C ILE A 60 12.39 5.97 3.18
N TYR A 61 11.59 5.82 4.22
CA TYR A 61 12.03 5.63 5.60
C TYR A 61 11.84 4.17 5.99
N MET A 62 12.92 3.40 6.13
CA MET A 62 12.87 1.98 6.50
C MET A 62 13.31 1.81 7.95
N ASN A 63 12.36 1.82 8.89
CA ASN A 63 12.63 1.80 10.34
C ASN A 63 13.67 2.84 10.77
N SER A 64 13.81 3.93 10.05
CA SER A 64 14.84 4.96 10.23
C SER A 64 14.24 6.36 10.11
N VAL A 65 14.91 7.34 10.69
CA VAL A 65 14.67 8.77 10.47
C VAL A 65 15.42 9.30 9.25
N ASP A 66 16.39 8.55 8.76
CA ASP A 66 17.14 8.86 7.54
C ASP A 66 16.44 8.23 6.33
N ALA A 67 16.23 9.03 5.30
CA ALA A 67 15.53 8.60 4.11
C ALA A 67 16.50 7.98 3.09
N SER A 68 16.10 6.85 2.53
CA SER A 68 16.70 6.29 1.31
C SER A 68 16.12 6.94 0.06
N THR A 69 16.90 6.87 -1.01
CA THR A 69 16.56 7.38 -2.35
C THR A 69 15.90 6.30 -3.21
N VAL A 70 15.28 6.72 -4.33
CA VAL A 70 14.71 5.81 -5.34
C VAL A 70 15.76 4.82 -5.85
N SER A 71 17.01 5.26 -6.06
CA SER A 71 18.09 4.38 -6.55
C SER A 71 18.41 3.28 -5.54
N GLU A 72 18.62 3.64 -4.26
CA GLU A 72 18.93 2.69 -3.20
C GLU A 72 17.86 1.63 -3.01
N ILE A 73 16.60 2.02 -3.08
CA ILE A 73 15.48 1.08 -2.98
C ILE A 73 15.37 0.18 -4.22
N SER A 74 15.60 0.71 -5.41
CA SER A 74 15.59 -0.08 -6.64
C SER A 74 16.69 -1.15 -6.62
N ASP A 75 17.86 -0.79 -6.10
CA ASP A 75 18.98 -1.72 -5.93
C ASP A 75 18.63 -2.79 -4.87
N LEU A 76 18.03 -2.39 -3.75
CA LEU A 76 17.59 -3.32 -2.71
C LEU A 76 16.55 -4.33 -3.24
N ILE A 77 15.54 -3.88 -3.99
CA ILE A 77 14.53 -4.76 -4.61
C ILE A 77 15.22 -5.77 -5.54
N THR A 78 16.16 -5.29 -6.35
CA THR A 78 16.95 -6.17 -7.26
C THR A 78 17.72 -7.23 -6.48
N VAL A 79 18.38 -6.84 -5.38
CA VAL A 79 19.13 -7.77 -4.49
C VAL A 79 18.16 -8.78 -3.85
N GLN A 80 16.99 -8.36 -3.39
CA GLN A 80 15.99 -9.27 -2.82
C GLN A 80 15.62 -10.39 -3.81
N HIS A 81 15.34 -10.06 -5.07
CA HIS A 81 15.01 -11.05 -6.10
C HIS A 81 16.20 -11.92 -6.54
N GLN A 82 17.43 -11.47 -6.29
CA GLN A 82 18.64 -12.30 -6.50
C GLN A 82 18.86 -13.29 -5.36
N VAL A 83 18.56 -12.89 -4.12
CA VAL A 83 18.87 -13.63 -2.89
C VAL A 83 17.75 -14.56 -2.48
N PHE A 84 16.49 -14.25 -2.84
CA PHE A 84 15.33 -15.01 -2.45
C PHE A 84 14.62 -15.67 -3.63
N ASP A 85 14.02 -16.85 -3.36
CA ASP A 85 13.05 -17.53 -4.20
C ASP A 85 11.68 -17.53 -3.53
N ASN A 86 10.61 -17.82 -4.31
CA ASN A 86 9.25 -17.97 -3.83
C ASN A 86 8.73 -16.77 -3.04
N ILE A 87 9.11 -15.54 -3.44
CA ILE A 87 8.62 -14.33 -2.80
C ILE A 87 7.11 -14.26 -2.95
N SER A 88 6.41 -14.09 -1.83
CA SER A 88 4.96 -14.00 -1.77
C SER A 88 4.50 -12.98 -0.74
N MET A 89 3.26 -12.52 -0.89
CA MET A 89 2.58 -11.65 0.05
C MET A 89 1.20 -12.20 0.32
N SER A 90 0.80 -12.25 1.59
CA SER A 90 -0.50 -12.78 2.01
C SER A 90 -1.09 -11.93 3.12
N TRP A 91 -2.41 -11.91 3.21
CA TRP A 91 -3.14 -11.30 4.30
C TRP A 91 -4.46 -12.02 4.51
N THR A 92 -4.72 -12.44 5.73
CA THR A 92 -6.01 -13.01 6.13
C THR A 92 -6.45 -12.43 7.46
N TYR A 93 -7.74 -12.22 7.63
CA TYR A 93 -8.34 -11.83 8.92
C TYR A 93 -8.71 -13.03 9.80
N ASP A 94 -8.79 -14.23 9.21
CA ASP A 94 -9.23 -15.42 9.89
C ASP A 94 -8.04 -16.36 10.15
N GLU A 95 -7.65 -16.46 11.41
CA GLU A 95 -6.60 -17.39 11.86
C GLU A 95 -6.95 -18.86 11.55
N ASN A 96 -8.21 -19.16 11.23
CA ASN A 96 -8.70 -20.51 10.87
C ASN A 96 -8.73 -20.76 9.36
N GLY A 97 -8.12 -19.90 8.54
CA GLY A 97 -7.96 -20.12 7.10
C GLY A 97 -9.00 -19.47 6.22
N GLY A 98 -9.29 -18.20 6.47
CA GLY A 98 -10.07 -17.35 5.57
C GLY A 98 -9.40 -17.12 4.21
N GLU A 99 -10.09 -16.44 3.30
CA GLU A 99 -9.56 -16.08 1.98
C GLU A 99 -8.28 -15.25 2.12
N ASP A 100 -7.25 -15.60 1.36
CA ASP A 100 -6.04 -14.80 1.25
C ASP A 100 -6.30 -13.60 0.34
N LEU A 101 -6.24 -12.42 0.93
CA LEU A 101 -6.45 -11.14 0.25
C LEU A 101 -5.18 -10.58 -0.40
N GLY A 102 -4.04 -11.30 -0.31
CA GLY A 102 -2.74 -10.84 -0.79
C GLY A 102 -2.21 -9.69 0.07
N VAL A 103 -2.45 -8.45 -0.36
CA VAL A 103 -2.08 -7.25 0.40
C VAL A 103 -3.33 -6.49 0.78
N TRP A 104 -3.54 -6.27 2.08
CA TRP A 104 -4.59 -5.37 2.55
C TRP A 104 -4.16 -3.93 2.31
N VAL A 105 -4.98 -3.16 1.61
CA VAL A 105 -4.71 -1.74 1.32
C VAL A 105 -5.93 -0.89 1.59
N GLN A 106 -5.74 0.21 2.29
CA GLN A 106 -6.73 1.28 2.45
C GLN A 106 -6.08 2.64 2.20
N THR A 107 -6.85 3.60 1.72
CA THR A 107 -6.42 5.00 1.54
C THR A 107 -7.27 5.92 2.39
N THR A 108 -6.63 6.77 3.19
CA THR A 108 -7.26 7.82 3.96
C THR A 108 -6.99 9.17 3.30
N LYS A 109 -8.06 9.91 2.99
CA LYS A 109 -8.00 11.29 2.48
C LYS A 109 -8.25 12.25 3.62
N TYR A 110 -7.35 13.20 3.77
CA TYR A 110 -7.41 14.28 4.74
C TYR A 110 -7.77 15.57 4.00
N PRO A 111 -8.90 16.21 4.31
CA PRO A 111 -9.28 17.46 3.65
C PRO A 111 -8.28 18.57 3.96
N ALA A 112 -8.20 19.55 3.07
CA ALA A 112 -7.43 20.76 3.32
C ALA A 112 -7.91 21.47 4.59
N SER A 113 -6.98 22.08 5.32
CA SER A 113 -7.24 22.92 6.49
C SER A 113 -6.46 24.23 6.34
N ASP A 114 -6.64 25.17 7.29
CA ASP A 114 -5.99 26.47 7.26
C ASP A 114 -4.45 26.37 7.17
N ASN A 115 -3.88 25.27 7.68
CA ASN A 115 -2.42 25.10 7.78
C ASN A 115 -1.87 23.95 6.93
N ASN A 116 -2.73 23.12 6.31
CA ASN A 116 -2.28 21.95 5.55
C ASN A 116 -3.10 21.81 4.26
N PRO A 117 -2.45 21.50 3.13
CA PRO A 117 -3.16 21.14 1.90
C PRO A 117 -3.93 19.81 2.08
N GLU A 118 -4.83 19.53 1.15
CA GLU A 118 -5.42 18.20 1.06
C GLU A 118 -4.32 17.16 0.83
N THR A 119 -4.40 16.06 1.57
CA THR A 119 -3.42 14.98 1.48
C THR A 119 -4.11 13.62 1.48
N ALA A 120 -3.49 12.63 0.86
CA ALA A 120 -3.91 11.24 0.93
C ALA A 120 -2.75 10.37 1.41
N VAL A 121 -3.07 9.40 2.27
CA VAL A 121 -2.11 8.40 2.73
C VAL A 121 -2.73 7.03 2.53
N SER A 122 -2.06 6.17 1.76
CA SER A 122 -2.41 4.76 1.66
C SER A 122 -1.62 3.97 2.70
N HIS A 123 -2.25 2.96 3.28
CA HIS A 123 -1.65 2.04 4.22
C HIS A 123 -1.81 0.62 3.69
N SER A 124 -0.78 -0.18 3.82
CA SER A 124 -0.80 -1.60 3.47
C SER A 124 -0.33 -2.48 4.63
N TRP A 125 -0.94 -3.65 4.74
CA TRP A 125 -0.54 -4.71 5.68
C TRP A 125 -0.49 -6.03 4.93
N PHE A 126 0.57 -6.78 5.17
CA PHE A 126 0.74 -8.11 4.58
C PHE A 126 1.80 -8.90 5.34
N ILE A 127 1.77 -10.20 5.12
CA ILE A 127 2.87 -11.09 5.51
C ILE A 127 3.71 -11.29 4.24
N TRP A 128 4.94 -10.80 4.26
CA TRP A 128 5.93 -11.11 3.26
C TRP A 128 6.59 -12.45 3.61
N SER A 129 6.73 -13.34 2.63
CA SER A 129 7.41 -14.61 2.82
C SER A 129 8.27 -14.94 1.61
N ALA A 130 9.44 -15.52 1.84
CA ALA A 130 10.34 -15.99 0.78
C ALA A 130 11.25 -17.09 1.30
N THR A 131 11.91 -17.80 0.37
CA THR A 131 12.94 -18.80 0.68
C THR A 131 14.31 -18.22 0.36
N GLY A 132 15.19 -18.13 1.36
CA GLY A 132 16.58 -17.72 1.16
C GLY A 132 17.34 -18.76 0.33
N LYS A 133 18.04 -18.32 -0.71
CA LYS A 133 18.80 -19.21 -1.60
C LYS A 133 20.06 -19.77 -0.94
N SER A 134 20.66 -19.02 -0.02
CA SER A 134 21.89 -19.44 0.68
C SER A 134 21.58 -20.39 1.84
N SER A 135 20.57 -20.08 2.64
CA SER A 135 20.22 -20.89 3.81
C SER A 135 19.24 -22.02 3.52
N GLY A 136 18.40 -21.88 2.49
CA GLY A 136 17.24 -22.73 2.25
C GLY A 136 16.07 -22.52 3.23
N ASN A 137 16.18 -21.55 4.13
CA ASN A 137 15.15 -21.27 5.13
C ASN A 137 14.02 -20.42 4.56
N THR A 138 12.78 -20.68 5.01
CA THR A 138 11.67 -19.76 4.77
C THR A 138 11.70 -18.63 5.80
N ILE A 139 11.70 -17.39 5.32
CA ILE A 139 11.62 -16.18 6.12
C ILE A 139 10.22 -15.60 5.97
N THR A 140 9.62 -15.18 7.08
CA THR A 140 8.26 -14.64 7.12
C THR A 140 8.23 -13.39 8.00
N LEU A 141 7.78 -12.27 7.43
CA LEU A 141 7.80 -10.95 8.08
C LEU A 141 6.40 -10.32 8.04
N PRO A 142 5.85 -9.88 9.16
CA PRO A 142 4.71 -8.97 9.16
C PRO A 142 5.19 -7.58 8.72
N VAL A 143 4.54 -7.01 7.72
CA VAL A 143 4.94 -5.74 7.11
C VAL A 143 3.78 -4.75 7.13
N HIS A 144 4.09 -3.50 7.50
CA HIS A 144 3.23 -2.35 7.31
C HIS A 144 3.99 -1.26 6.56
N ILE A 145 3.39 -0.75 5.47
CA ILE A 145 3.94 0.38 4.72
C ILE A 145 2.88 1.45 4.55
N SER A 146 3.27 2.70 4.75
CA SER A 146 2.45 3.87 4.49
C SER A 146 3.02 4.65 3.31
N PHE A 147 2.13 5.17 2.45
CA PHE A 147 2.45 5.89 1.21
C PHE A 147 1.75 7.24 1.21
N GLU A 148 2.49 8.33 1.23
CA GLU A 148 1.93 9.67 1.08
C GLU A 148 1.91 10.07 -0.39
N TRP A 149 0.79 10.67 -0.81
CA TRP A 149 0.51 11.05 -2.18
C TRP A 149 0.56 12.56 -2.38
N ALA A 150 1.19 13.00 -3.47
CA ALA A 150 1.06 14.33 -4.01
C ALA A 150 1.08 14.25 -5.55
N ASP A 151 0.22 15.01 -6.23
CA ASP A 151 0.14 15.11 -7.69
C ASP A 151 0.07 13.74 -8.41
N GLY A 152 -0.64 12.78 -7.82
CA GLY A 152 -0.80 11.43 -8.37
C GLY A 152 0.44 10.53 -8.25
N LYS A 153 1.46 10.94 -7.49
CA LYS A 153 2.69 10.19 -7.23
C LYS A 153 2.87 9.94 -5.74
N ILE A 154 3.61 8.89 -5.41
CA ILE A 154 4.08 8.63 -4.05
C ILE A 154 5.30 9.54 -3.81
N VAL A 155 5.23 10.34 -2.75
CA VAL A 155 6.29 11.30 -2.38
C VAL A 155 7.03 10.91 -1.12
N ARG A 156 6.41 10.07 -0.27
CA ARG A 156 7.03 9.47 0.91
C ARG A 156 6.50 8.07 1.17
N GLU A 157 7.39 7.22 1.67
CA GLU A 157 7.05 5.89 2.18
C GLU A 157 7.64 5.70 3.58
N TRP A 158 6.89 5.00 4.44
CA TRP A 158 7.36 4.57 5.76
C TRP A 158 7.17 3.07 5.86
N HIS A 159 8.28 2.34 5.92
CA HIS A 159 8.32 0.90 6.03
C HIS A 159 8.56 0.50 7.48
N ASN A 160 7.68 -0.33 8.03
CA ASN A 160 7.73 -0.79 9.41
C ASN A 160 7.66 -2.32 9.41
N TYR A 161 8.80 -2.96 9.63
CA TYR A 161 8.95 -4.41 9.78
C TYR A 161 10.32 -4.72 10.39
N ASP A 162 10.51 -5.92 10.91
CA ASP A 162 11.83 -6.37 11.37
C ASP A 162 12.60 -7.00 10.20
N PRO A 163 13.65 -6.37 9.68
CA PRO A 163 14.44 -6.89 8.56
C PRO A 163 15.52 -7.90 8.96
N SER A 164 15.66 -8.27 10.23
CA SER A 164 16.82 -9.00 10.76
C SER A 164 17.09 -10.29 10.00
N ASP A 165 16.08 -11.14 9.82
CA ASP A 165 16.25 -12.43 9.12
C ASP A 165 16.51 -12.23 7.62
N MET A 166 15.86 -11.25 7.01
CA MET A 166 16.10 -10.88 5.60
C MET A 166 17.55 -10.42 5.41
N MET A 167 18.04 -9.55 6.28
CA MET A 167 19.40 -9.04 6.21
C MET A 167 20.46 -10.13 6.48
N ALA A 168 20.18 -11.07 7.38
CA ALA A 168 21.07 -12.22 7.61
C ALA A 168 21.24 -13.08 6.35
N GLU A 169 20.16 -13.31 5.59
CA GLU A 169 20.22 -14.04 4.31
C GLU A 169 21.01 -13.26 3.25
N VAL A 170 20.81 -11.94 3.15
CA VAL A 170 21.58 -11.07 2.24
C VAL A 170 23.08 -11.10 2.59
N GLU A 171 23.43 -11.08 3.88
CA GLU A 171 24.81 -11.18 4.33
C GLU A 171 25.44 -12.53 3.96
N MET A 172 24.74 -13.65 4.18
CA MET A 172 25.20 -14.97 3.77
C MET A 172 25.45 -15.05 2.26
N ALA A 173 24.57 -14.47 1.44
CA ALA A 173 24.74 -14.46 -0.01
C ALA A 173 25.94 -13.64 -0.49
N THR A 174 26.40 -12.67 0.30
CA THR A 174 27.56 -11.81 -0.05
C THR A 174 28.88 -12.35 0.43
N GLN A 175 28.91 -13.34 1.36
CA GLN A 175 30.11 -13.95 1.93
C GLN A 175 30.51 -15.25 1.23
N GLY A 176 29.70 -15.82 0.37
CA GLY A 176 29.93 -17.06 -0.40
C GLY A 176 30.33 -16.78 -1.83
#